data_6ed47e26b21c5fc6e5524ba03c6403c6
#
_entry.id   6ed47e26b21c5fc6e5524ba03c6403c6
#
_cell.length_a   1.000
_cell.length_b   1.000
_cell.length_c   1.000
_cell.angle_alpha   90.00
_cell.angle_beta   90.00
_cell.angle_gamma   90.00
#
_symmetry.space_group_name_H-M   'P 1'
#
loop_
_entity.id
_entity.type
_entity.pdbx_description
1 polymer ?
#
loop_
_entity_poly.entity_id
_entity_poly.type
_entity_poly.pdbx_seq_one_letter_code
_entity_poly.pdbx_strand_id
1 'polypeptide(L)'
;MKHIASLILLATLLLANKSYAQQTQTLTADKHNEYGLVYKLPITTIRFDVTARQTVSHVGPFYQYAKKYIGTDNVIKENDENWQIVNVKATIYGEADESQEYLMQFKPGALTSICIDENGMLLAINKDVDAPTRETRPQDTSFSSEIGVKDFMQYVNEDFLASKSSAKQAQFLAESLMEVRDAKVSLTRGTAESMPTDGKQLDLMLNSLTHQEAAITAAFTGATESRTVTRTYTFTPEKDGKQVLFRMSDFAGFVDADDYSGEPVYINVKVTRQESLPTDEKGEVKKLPKDAVIYNLPGAAKVTLSLGSQTLWTQSVECSQFGVQFGLQPSLFSDKKARSYATLDPSTGALTKIAEVDDK
;
A
#
# COMPACT_ATOMS: atom_id res chain seq x y z
N MET A 1 -45.33 7.83 -58.70
CA MET A 1 -44.23 8.44 -57.95
C MET A 1 -44.14 7.95 -56.49
N LYS A 2 -45.26 7.69 -55.76
CA LYS A 2 -45.18 7.19 -54.37
C LYS A 2 -44.58 5.77 -54.22
N HIS A 3 -44.77 4.89 -55.19
CA HIS A 3 -44.21 3.52 -55.13
C HIS A 3 -42.71 3.42 -55.46
N ILE A 4 -42.18 4.33 -56.27
CA ILE A 4 -40.74 4.40 -56.60
C ILE A 4 -39.95 4.93 -55.41
N ALA A 5 -40.46 5.91 -54.65
CA ALA A 5 -39.85 6.43 -53.44
C ALA A 5 -39.80 5.39 -52.31
N SER A 6 -40.84 4.53 -52.20
CA SER A 6 -40.89 3.44 -51.21
C SER A 6 -39.88 2.30 -51.55
N LEU A 7 -39.65 2.01 -52.83
CA LEU A 7 -38.68 1.00 -53.26
C LEU A 7 -37.23 1.47 -53.08
N ILE A 8 -36.97 2.77 -53.29
CA ILE A 8 -35.64 3.37 -53.06
C ILE A 8 -35.36 3.43 -51.54
N LEU A 9 -36.35 3.73 -50.67
CA LEU A 9 -36.16 3.70 -49.23
C LEU A 9 -35.91 2.30 -48.70
N LEU A 10 -36.58 1.26 -49.28
CA LEU A 10 -36.34 -0.14 -48.89
C LEU A 10 -34.99 -0.64 -49.36
N ALA A 11 -34.53 -0.23 -50.55
CA ALA A 11 -33.20 -0.58 -51.08
C ALA A 11 -32.05 0.09 -50.29
N THR A 12 -32.26 1.33 -49.79
CA THR A 12 -31.29 2.02 -48.92
C THR A 12 -31.21 1.40 -47.52
N LEU A 13 -32.33 0.87 -46.99
CA LEU A 13 -32.32 0.12 -45.73
C LEU A 13 -31.58 -1.23 -45.86
N LEU A 14 -31.64 -1.89 -47.01
CA LEU A 14 -30.93 -3.17 -47.26
C LEU A 14 -29.43 -3.01 -47.50
N LEU A 15 -28.95 -1.84 -47.91
CA LEU A 15 -27.53 -1.53 -48.10
C LEU A 15 -26.83 -1.07 -46.79
N ALA A 16 -27.58 -0.77 -45.74
CA ALA A 16 -27.01 -0.31 -44.46
C ALA A 16 -26.54 -1.45 -43.54
N ASN A 17 -26.81 -2.70 -43.85
CA ASN A 17 -26.32 -3.86 -43.10
C ASN A 17 -24.92 -4.29 -43.54
N LYS A 18 -23.94 -3.44 -43.38
CA LYS A 18 -22.54 -3.91 -43.34
C LYS A 18 -22.39 -4.75 -42.09
N SER A 19 -22.38 -6.08 -42.24
CA SER A 19 -22.04 -6.98 -41.14
C SER A 19 -20.55 -6.80 -40.83
N TYR A 20 -20.24 -6.02 -39.83
CA TYR A 20 -18.89 -5.96 -39.29
C TYR A 20 -18.61 -7.27 -38.57
N ALA A 21 -17.55 -7.97 -38.98
CA ALA A 21 -17.04 -9.12 -38.27
C ALA A 21 -16.35 -8.62 -36.98
N GLN A 22 -16.49 -9.35 -35.89
CA GLN A 22 -15.69 -9.11 -34.71
C GLN A 22 -14.23 -9.44 -35.04
N GLN A 23 -13.34 -8.47 -34.88
CA GLN A 23 -11.91 -8.62 -35.12
C GLN A 23 -11.15 -7.99 -33.97
N THR A 24 -10.09 -8.65 -33.50
CA THR A 24 -9.13 -8.11 -32.59
C THR A 24 -7.78 -8.01 -33.29
N GLN A 25 -7.15 -6.84 -33.24
CA GLN A 25 -5.89 -6.57 -33.91
C GLN A 25 -4.99 -5.78 -32.98
N THR A 26 -3.67 -6.01 -33.06
CA THR A 26 -2.70 -5.12 -32.44
C THR A 26 -2.74 -3.77 -33.15
N LEU A 27 -2.83 -2.69 -32.40
CA LEU A 27 -2.79 -1.34 -32.95
C LEU A 27 -1.40 -1.06 -33.50
N THR A 28 -1.37 -0.64 -34.77
CA THR A 28 -0.15 -0.12 -35.39
C THR A 28 -0.44 1.24 -36.01
N ALA A 29 0.57 2.10 -36.11
CA ALA A 29 0.45 3.47 -36.59
C ALA A 29 -0.28 3.64 -37.93
N ASP A 30 -0.38 2.58 -38.73
CA ASP A 30 -0.94 2.64 -40.10
C ASP A 30 -2.46 2.37 -40.19
N LYS A 31 -3.16 2.12 -39.05
CA LYS A 31 -4.58 1.68 -39.05
C LYS A 31 -5.53 2.56 -38.23
N HIS A 32 -5.39 3.87 -38.30
CA HIS A 32 -6.16 4.81 -37.49
C HIS A 32 -7.66 4.97 -37.84
N ASN A 33 -8.22 4.30 -38.83
CA ASN A 33 -9.59 4.54 -39.32
C ASN A 33 -10.56 3.35 -39.15
N GLU A 34 -10.24 2.38 -38.29
CA GLU A 34 -11.13 1.24 -38.04
C GLU A 34 -11.97 1.48 -36.78
N TYR A 35 -13.29 1.28 -36.88
CA TYR A 35 -14.21 1.43 -35.75
C TYR A 35 -14.16 0.18 -34.87
N GLY A 36 -13.92 0.37 -33.58
CA GLY A 36 -13.87 -0.69 -32.58
C GLY A 36 -13.58 -0.16 -31.21
N LEU A 37 -13.49 -1.01 -30.23
CA LEU A 37 -13.01 -0.69 -28.89
C LEU A 37 -11.51 -1.03 -28.78
N VAL A 38 -10.74 -0.05 -28.36
CA VAL A 38 -9.34 -0.25 -28.00
C VAL A 38 -9.27 -0.65 -26.54
N TYR A 39 -8.54 -1.72 -26.25
CA TYR A 39 -8.23 -2.13 -24.89
C TYR A 39 -6.74 -2.45 -24.73
N LYS A 40 -6.26 -2.38 -23.50
CA LYS A 40 -4.89 -2.67 -23.12
C LYS A 40 -4.83 -3.88 -22.21
N LEU A 41 -3.70 -4.57 -22.24
CA LEU A 41 -3.39 -5.58 -21.22
C LEU A 41 -2.51 -4.97 -20.13
N PRO A 42 -2.63 -5.44 -18.89
CA PRO A 42 -1.81 -4.93 -17.80
C PRO A 42 -0.39 -5.52 -17.81
N ILE A 43 0.57 -4.71 -17.37
CA ILE A 43 1.84 -5.14 -16.82
C ILE A 43 1.73 -5.17 -15.29
N THR A 44 2.19 -6.24 -14.66
CA THR A 44 2.08 -6.41 -13.21
C THR A 44 3.10 -5.53 -12.50
N THR A 45 2.63 -4.65 -11.63
CA THR A 45 3.44 -3.73 -10.82
C THR A 45 3.15 -3.94 -9.34
N ILE A 46 4.16 -3.75 -8.50
CA ILE A 46 4.07 -3.89 -7.04
C ILE A 46 4.30 -2.51 -6.42
N ARG A 47 3.33 -2.05 -5.65
CA ARG A 47 3.47 -0.86 -4.81
C ARG A 47 3.85 -1.30 -3.40
N PHE A 48 4.94 -0.75 -2.88
CA PHE A 48 5.37 -0.91 -1.50
C PHE A 48 5.11 0.39 -0.72
N ASP A 49 4.22 0.34 0.25
CA ASP A 49 4.07 1.39 1.25
C ASP A 49 4.94 0.99 2.46
N VAL A 50 6.10 1.62 2.57
CA VAL A 50 7.08 1.34 3.62
C VAL A 50 6.93 2.38 4.73
N THR A 51 6.62 1.94 5.93
CA THR A 51 6.48 2.80 7.11
C THR A 51 7.70 2.65 8.01
N ALA A 52 8.37 3.75 8.28
CA ALA A 52 9.46 3.83 9.25
C ALA A 52 9.03 4.68 10.45
N ARG A 53 9.55 4.31 11.62
CA ARG A 53 9.43 5.08 12.85
C ARG A 53 10.72 5.86 13.06
N GLN A 54 10.58 7.17 13.26
CA GLN A 54 11.62 8.03 13.80
C GLN A 54 11.42 8.09 15.30
N THR A 55 12.46 7.80 16.05
CA THR A 55 12.49 7.92 17.51
C THR A 55 13.58 8.92 17.88
N VAL A 56 13.21 9.95 18.63
CA VAL A 56 14.14 10.95 19.13
C VAL A 56 14.20 10.81 20.64
N SER A 57 15.40 10.62 21.16
CA SER A 57 15.67 10.46 22.58
C SER A 57 16.28 11.74 23.15
N HIS A 58 15.73 12.23 24.22
CA HIS A 58 16.18 13.45 24.91
C HIS A 58 16.72 13.13 26.30
N VAL A 59 17.90 13.64 26.61
CA VAL A 59 18.52 13.51 27.93
C VAL A 59 17.74 14.31 28.96
N GLY A 60 17.43 13.71 30.09
CA GLY A 60 16.88 14.39 31.23
C GLY A 60 17.90 15.36 31.88
N PRO A 61 17.53 16.61 32.22
CA PRO A 61 18.48 17.59 32.78
C PRO A 61 19.14 17.13 34.09
N PHE A 62 18.54 16.16 34.80
CA PHE A 62 19.04 15.62 36.05
C PHE A 62 19.45 14.15 35.98
N TYR A 63 19.76 13.62 34.80
CA TYR A 63 20.07 12.20 34.59
C TYR A 63 21.23 11.69 35.47
N GLN A 64 22.22 12.53 35.73
CA GLN A 64 23.38 12.17 36.58
C GLN A 64 22.97 11.91 38.04
N TYR A 65 21.83 12.41 38.47
CA TYR A 65 21.32 12.30 39.85
C TYR A 65 20.26 11.20 39.99
N ALA A 66 19.85 10.55 38.92
CA ALA A 66 18.76 9.57 38.92
C ALA A 66 19.02 8.40 39.85
N LYS A 67 20.22 7.82 39.86
CA LYS A 67 20.58 6.74 40.79
C LYS A 67 20.50 7.15 42.24
N LYS A 68 20.99 8.36 42.56
CA LYS A 68 21.04 8.85 43.94
C LYS A 68 19.66 9.16 44.49
N TYR A 69 18.79 9.81 43.69
CA TYR A 69 17.53 10.37 44.20
C TYR A 69 16.30 9.53 43.89
N ILE A 70 16.28 8.84 42.74
CA ILE A 70 15.12 8.03 42.33
C ILE A 70 15.46 6.54 42.16
N GLY A 71 16.72 6.14 42.44
CA GLY A 71 17.13 4.75 42.56
C GLY A 71 17.23 4.00 41.23
N THR A 72 17.35 4.71 40.09
CA THR A 72 17.45 4.06 38.75
C THR A 72 18.74 4.42 38.05
N ASP A 73 19.32 3.42 37.37
CA ASP A 73 20.43 3.58 36.41
C ASP A 73 19.94 3.58 34.96
N ASN A 74 18.64 3.30 34.73
CA ASN A 74 18.05 3.31 33.40
C ASN A 74 17.72 4.75 32.98
N VAL A 75 18.68 5.41 32.36
CA VAL A 75 18.62 6.81 31.96
C VAL A 75 19.16 6.98 30.55
N ILE A 76 18.58 7.91 29.80
CA ILE A 76 19.10 8.38 28.52
C ILE A 76 20.30 9.30 28.83
N LYS A 77 21.50 8.95 28.34
CA LYS A 77 22.74 9.67 28.65
C LYS A 77 23.14 10.68 27.60
N GLU A 78 22.66 10.52 26.38
CA GLU A 78 22.92 11.39 25.23
C GLU A 78 21.67 11.49 24.36
N ASN A 79 21.51 12.64 23.71
CA ASN A 79 20.45 12.81 22.74
C ASN A 79 20.77 11.93 21.52
N ASP A 80 19.77 11.22 21.04
CA ASP A 80 19.89 10.30 19.93
C ASP A 80 18.67 10.39 19.03
N GLU A 81 18.88 10.12 17.74
CA GLU A 81 17.84 10.02 16.74
C GLU A 81 18.04 8.72 15.95
N ASN A 82 16.98 7.93 15.86
CA ASN A 82 17.05 6.65 15.19
C ASN A 82 15.81 6.43 14.31
N TRP A 83 16.06 5.85 13.14
CA TRP A 83 15.01 5.45 12.19
C TRP A 83 14.98 3.94 12.02
N GLN A 84 13.80 3.36 12.07
CA GLN A 84 13.61 1.93 11.88
C GLN A 84 12.38 1.66 11.01
N ILE A 85 12.52 0.76 10.02
CA ILE A 85 11.38 0.25 9.26
C ILE A 85 10.54 -0.64 10.19
N VAL A 86 9.26 -0.26 10.36
CA VAL A 86 8.32 -0.96 11.26
C VAL A 86 7.24 -1.72 10.51
N ASN A 87 6.95 -1.33 9.27
CA ASN A 87 5.96 -2.02 8.46
C ASN A 87 6.24 -1.87 6.96
N VAL A 88 5.92 -2.94 6.20
CA VAL A 88 5.92 -2.93 4.75
C VAL A 88 4.60 -3.54 4.28
N LYS A 89 3.79 -2.75 3.59
CA LYS A 89 2.58 -3.20 2.91
C LYS A 89 2.85 -3.23 1.41
N ALA A 90 2.68 -4.39 0.79
CA ALA A 90 2.76 -4.54 -0.66
C ALA A 90 1.36 -4.69 -1.26
N THR A 91 1.10 -3.98 -2.34
CA THR A 91 -0.12 -4.07 -3.14
C THR A 91 0.28 -4.39 -4.58
N ILE A 92 -0.23 -5.50 -5.09
CA ILE A 92 0.00 -5.93 -6.47
C ILE A 92 -1.15 -5.37 -7.31
N TYR A 93 -0.84 -4.75 -8.44
CA TYR A 93 -1.83 -4.17 -9.35
C TYR A 93 -1.31 -4.18 -10.79
N GLY A 94 -2.21 -3.98 -11.74
CA GLY A 94 -1.87 -3.81 -13.14
C GLY A 94 -1.72 -2.34 -13.50
N GLU A 95 -0.74 -2.04 -14.33
CA GLU A 95 -0.64 -0.79 -15.08
C GLU A 95 -0.88 -1.10 -16.55
N ALA A 96 -1.58 -0.22 -17.26
CA ALA A 96 -1.83 -0.42 -18.68
C ALA A 96 -0.50 -0.42 -19.46
N ASP A 97 -0.23 -1.51 -20.18
CA ASP A 97 0.96 -1.61 -21.02
C ASP A 97 0.67 -0.95 -22.39
N GLU A 98 1.30 0.19 -22.62
CA GLU A 98 1.15 0.95 -23.87
C GLU A 98 1.64 0.16 -25.10
N SER A 99 2.48 -0.86 -24.91
CA SER A 99 2.95 -1.73 -25.99
C SER A 99 1.96 -2.84 -26.33
N GLN A 100 0.94 -3.05 -25.50
CA GLN A 100 -0.04 -4.13 -25.57
C GLN A 100 -1.45 -3.60 -25.80
N GLU A 101 -1.61 -2.82 -26.88
CA GLU A 101 -2.91 -2.26 -27.29
C GLU A 101 -3.53 -3.12 -28.39
N TYR A 102 -4.82 -3.42 -28.23
CA TYR A 102 -5.60 -4.25 -29.15
C TYR A 102 -6.90 -3.56 -29.53
N LEU A 103 -7.19 -3.57 -30.83
CA LEU A 103 -8.46 -3.11 -31.38
C LEU A 103 -9.42 -4.31 -31.51
N MET A 104 -10.52 -4.26 -30.78
CA MET A 104 -11.60 -5.23 -30.88
C MET A 104 -12.77 -4.66 -31.68
N GLN A 105 -13.07 -5.30 -32.82
CA GLN A 105 -14.18 -4.94 -33.68
C GLN A 105 -15.35 -5.92 -33.48
N PHE A 106 -16.57 -5.40 -33.44
CA PHE A 106 -17.75 -6.19 -33.13
C PHE A 106 -18.69 -6.31 -34.30
N LYS A 107 -19.33 -7.48 -34.43
CA LYS A 107 -20.56 -7.62 -35.22
C LYS A 107 -21.73 -7.03 -34.45
N PRO A 108 -22.64 -6.29 -35.05
CA PRO A 108 -23.85 -5.85 -34.39
C PRO A 108 -24.58 -7.02 -33.73
N GLY A 109 -24.82 -6.92 -32.39
CA GLY A 109 -25.46 -7.96 -31.59
C GLY A 109 -24.58 -9.15 -31.21
N ALA A 110 -23.25 -9.10 -31.47
CA ALA A 110 -22.31 -10.14 -31.08
C ALA A 110 -21.87 -10.04 -29.60
N LEU A 111 -21.74 -8.81 -29.07
CA LEU A 111 -21.39 -8.55 -27.68
C LEU A 111 -22.43 -7.63 -27.05
N THR A 112 -22.71 -7.81 -25.78
CA THR A 112 -23.63 -6.95 -25.03
C THR A 112 -22.92 -5.87 -24.24
N SER A 113 -21.78 -6.18 -23.64
CA SER A 113 -20.99 -5.22 -22.88
C SER A 113 -19.52 -5.58 -22.83
N ILE A 114 -18.68 -4.57 -22.71
CA ILE A 114 -17.26 -4.70 -22.39
C ILE A 114 -16.99 -3.76 -21.24
N CYS A 115 -16.40 -4.30 -20.19
CA CYS A 115 -15.95 -3.55 -19.02
C CYS A 115 -14.45 -3.33 -19.14
N ILE A 116 -14.06 -2.05 -19.23
CA ILE A 116 -12.67 -1.58 -19.14
C ILE A 116 -12.56 -0.61 -17.98
N ASP A 117 -11.37 -0.49 -17.42
CA ASP A 117 -11.10 0.54 -16.42
C ASP A 117 -10.82 1.91 -17.05
N GLU A 118 -10.54 2.92 -16.20
CA GLU A 118 -10.22 4.29 -16.62
C GLU A 118 -8.95 4.40 -17.49
N ASN A 119 -8.05 3.41 -17.41
CA ASN A 119 -6.80 3.32 -18.18
C ASN A 119 -6.94 2.49 -19.47
N GLY A 120 -8.15 1.99 -19.75
CA GLY A 120 -8.44 1.16 -20.91
C GLY A 120 -8.09 -0.32 -20.74
N MET A 121 -7.80 -0.80 -19.53
CA MET A 121 -7.52 -2.21 -19.28
C MET A 121 -8.80 -3.04 -19.33
N LEU A 122 -8.77 -4.17 -20.03
CA LEU A 122 -9.89 -5.08 -20.15
C LEU A 122 -10.14 -5.83 -18.83
N LEU A 123 -11.31 -5.65 -18.24
CA LEU A 123 -11.72 -6.30 -17.00
C LEU A 123 -12.73 -7.44 -17.23
N ALA A 124 -13.68 -7.24 -18.11
CA ALA A 124 -14.68 -8.27 -18.40
C ALA A 124 -15.33 -8.10 -19.80
N ILE A 125 -15.94 -9.19 -20.27
CA ILE A 125 -16.73 -9.26 -21.49
C ILE A 125 -18.09 -9.85 -21.13
N ASN A 126 -19.17 -9.24 -21.58
CA ASN A 126 -20.56 -9.62 -21.29
C ASN A 126 -20.89 -9.69 -19.79
N LYS A 127 -20.16 -8.95 -18.96
CA LYS A 127 -20.38 -8.82 -17.54
C LYS A 127 -19.85 -7.48 -17.04
N ASP A 128 -20.60 -6.84 -16.16
CA ASP A 128 -20.12 -5.67 -15.46
C ASP A 128 -19.35 -6.11 -14.21
N VAL A 129 -18.19 -5.50 -13.99
CA VAL A 129 -17.35 -5.69 -12.82
C VAL A 129 -16.84 -4.33 -12.33
N ASP A 130 -16.73 -4.19 -11.04
CA ASP A 130 -16.17 -2.98 -10.46
C ASP A 130 -14.67 -2.91 -10.76
N ALA A 131 -14.19 -1.72 -11.13
CA ALA A 131 -12.77 -1.47 -11.27
C ALA A 131 -12.08 -1.57 -9.90
N PRO A 132 -10.85 -2.10 -9.83
CA PRO A 132 -10.13 -2.22 -8.57
C PRO A 132 -9.90 -0.84 -7.95
N THR A 133 -10.33 -0.67 -6.71
CA THR A 133 -10.08 0.56 -5.96
C THR A 133 -8.64 0.59 -5.49
N ARG A 134 -7.90 1.64 -5.84
CA ARG A 134 -6.54 1.85 -5.30
C ARG A 134 -6.64 2.28 -3.84
N GLU A 135 -6.02 1.51 -2.97
CA GLU A 135 -5.94 1.86 -1.55
C GLU A 135 -5.13 3.16 -1.35
N THR A 136 -5.62 3.99 -0.44
CA THR A 136 -4.92 5.20 -0.04
C THR A 136 -3.66 4.86 0.75
N ARG A 137 -2.61 5.67 0.56
CA ARG A 137 -1.38 5.57 1.34
C ARG A 137 -1.66 5.90 2.82
N PRO A 138 -1.06 5.18 3.78
CA PRO A 138 -1.08 5.58 5.18
C PRO A 138 -0.53 7.00 5.36
N GLN A 139 -1.18 7.79 6.22
CA GLN A 139 -0.73 9.15 6.51
C GLN A 139 0.45 9.14 7.47
N ASP A 140 1.35 10.11 7.29
CA ASP A 140 2.43 10.37 8.23
C ASP A 140 1.84 10.89 9.55
N THR A 141 2.41 10.48 10.68
CA THR A 141 2.00 10.99 11.99
C THR A 141 2.89 12.16 12.41
N SER A 142 2.36 13.04 13.25
CA SER A 142 3.16 14.03 13.96
C SER A 142 3.99 13.34 15.06
N PHE A 143 5.03 14.02 15.55
CA PHE A 143 5.69 13.56 16.77
C PHE A 143 4.66 13.48 17.89
N SER A 144 4.65 12.35 18.57
CA SER A 144 3.90 12.14 19.80
C SER A 144 4.86 11.73 20.89
N SER A 145 4.88 12.54 21.92
CA SER A 145 5.42 12.20 23.23
C SER A 145 4.31 12.43 24.23
N GLU A 146 4.07 11.49 25.11
CA GLU A 146 3.15 11.73 26.23
C GLU A 146 3.76 12.72 27.21
N ILE A 147 5.08 12.78 27.30
CA ILE A 147 5.84 13.56 28.27
C ILE A 147 7.15 14.05 27.66
N GLY A 148 7.38 15.35 27.72
CA GLY A 148 8.66 15.97 27.37
C GLY A 148 9.61 16.12 28.55
N VAL A 149 10.92 16.14 28.29
CA VAL A 149 11.95 16.30 29.34
C VAL A 149 11.91 17.63 30.11
N LYS A 150 11.11 18.59 29.64
CA LYS A 150 10.92 19.91 30.29
C LYS A 150 9.57 20.08 30.96
N ASP A 151 8.66 19.10 30.84
CA ASP A 151 7.30 19.21 31.37
C ASP A 151 7.26 19.29 32.89
N PHE A 152 8.29 18.78 33.57
CA PHE A 152 8.46 18.93 35.03
C PHE A 152 8.45 20.38 35.49
N MET A 153 8.81 21.32 34.60
CA MET A 153 8.82 22.76 34.96
C MET A 153 7.46 23.31 35.39
N GLN A 154 6.38 22.62 35.03
CA GLN A 154 5.01 22.98 35.46
C GLN A 154 4.74 22.61 36.93
N TYR A 155 5.59 21.78 37.54
CA TYR A 155 5.42 21.18 38.85
C TYR A 155 6.52 21.56 39.86
N VAL A 156 7.38 22.51 39.52
CA VAL A 156 8.45 22.97 40.39
C VAL A 156 7.94 24.06 41.37
N ASN A 157 8.51 24.09 42.58
CA ASN A 157 8.23 25.07 43.59
C ASN A 157 9.23 26.25 43.55
N GLU A 158 9.01 27.25 44.46
CA GLU A 158 9.85 28.44 44.56
C GLU A 158 11.30 28.09 44.95
N ASP A 159 11.49 27.10 45.83
CA ASP A 159 12.82 26.68 46.29
C ASP A 159 13.65 26.08 45.13
N PHE A 160 13.00 25.33 44.25
CA PHE A 160 13.64 24.84 43.04
C PHE A 160 14.11 25.99 42.13
N LEU A 161 13.23 26.98 41.89
CA LEU A 161 13.54 28.15 41.07
C LEU A 161 14.60 29.04 41.65
N ALA A 162 14.63 29.21 42.99
CA ALA A 162 15.62 30.01 43.70
C ALA A 162 17.01 29.34 43.76
N SER A 163 17.07 28.04 43.61
CA SER A 163 18.33 27.29 43.71
C SER A 163 19.19 27.44 42.46
N LYS A 164 20.47 27.78 42.67
CA LYS A 164 21.51 27.85 41.65
C LYS A 164 22.31 26.55 41.47
N SER A 165 22.02 25.54 42.29
CA SER A 165 22.73 24.26 42.27
C SER A 165 21.87 23.17 41.66
N SER A 166 22.34 22.56 40.56
CA SER A 166 21.66 21.43 39.89
C SER A 166 21.41 20.24 40.82
N ALA A 167 22.36 19.96 41.73
CA ALA A 167 22.19 18.90 42.74
C ALA A 167 21.06 19.21 43.72
N LYS A 168 20.91 20.49 44.14
CA LYS A 168 19.85 20.95 45.02
C LYS A 168 18.48 20.95 44.29
N GLN A 169 18.46 21.40 43.01
CA GLN A 169 17.27 21.31 42.16
C GLN A 169 16.81 19.86 41.97
N ALA A 170 17.74 18.94 41.71
CA ALA A 170 17.43 17.51 41.60
C ALA A 170 16.87 16.94 42.92
N GLN A 171 17.38 17.40 44.06
CA GLN A 171 16.85 17.00 45.38
C GLN A 171 15.39 17.45 45.55
N PHE A 172 15.11 18.75 45.33
CA PHE A 172 13.74 19.28 45.47
C PHE A 172 12.75 18.56 44.51
N LEU A 173 13.20 18.30 43.29
CA LEU A 173 12.37 17.59 42.32
C LEU A 173 12.08 16.13 42.73
N ALA A 174 13.06 15.45 43.31
CA ALA A 174 12.89 14.11 43.87
C ALA A 174 11.96 14.09 45.10
N GLU A 175 12.03 15.09 45.95
CA GLU A 175 11.11 15.27 47.10
C GLU A 175 9.67 15.43 46.58
N SER A 176 9.45 16.32 45.57
CA SER A 176 8.14 16.46 44.92
C SER A 176 7.65 15.17 44.26
N LEU A 177 8.54 14.37 43.65
CA LEU A 177 8.19 13.06 43.10
C LEU A 177 7.66 12.11 44.17
N MET A 178 8.28 12.08 45.35
CA MET A 178 7.81 11.24 46.47
C MET A 178 6.46 11.68 46.96
N GLU A 179 6.23 13.00 47.11
CA GLU A 179 4.92 13.56 47.50
C GLU A 179 3.82 13.14 46.50
N VAL A 180 4.08 13.21 45.19
CA VAL A 180 3.13 12.78 44.17
C VAL A 180 2.83 11.28 44.29
N ARG A 181 3.83 10.45 44.52
CA ARG A 181 3.66 9.00 44.75
C ARG A 181 2.85 8.70 46.01
N ASP A 182 3.14 9.37 47.09
CA ASP A 182 2.41 9.22 48.35
C ASP A 182 0.95 9.64 48.20
N ALA A 183 0.68 10.74 47.49
CA ALA A 183 -0.68 11.17 47.19
C ALA A 183 -1.44 10.12 46.32
N LYS A 184 -0.81 9.54 45.34
CA LYS A 184 -1.40 8.44 44.51
C LYS A 184 -1.74 7.22 45.37
N VAL A 185 -0.80 6.82 46.24
CA VAL A 185 -1.00 5.67 47.17
C VAL A 185 -2.15 5.97 48.12
N SER A 186 -2.22 7.18 48.70
CA SER A 186 -3.28 7.56 49.60
C SER A 186 -4.66 7.58 48.97
N LEU A 187 -4.78 8.10 47.73
CA LEU A 187 -6.03 8.07 46.97
C LEU A 187 -6.44 6.63 46.60
N THR A 188 -5.52 5.81 46.17
CA THR A 188 -5.82 4.43 45.77
C THR A 188 -6.19 3.53 46.94
N ARG A 189 -5.65 3.82 48.14
CA ARG A 189 -5.98 3.13 49.40
C ARG A 189 -7.23 3.66 50.09
N GLY A 190 -7.77 4.79 49.63
CA GLY A 190 -8.90 5.44 50.30
C GLY A 190 -8.53 6.11 51.63
N THR A 191 -7.25 6.48 51.82
CA THR A 191 -6.72 7.10 53.07
C THR A 191 -6.38 8.57 52.90
N ALA A 192 -6.68 9.17 51.77
CA ALA A 192 -6.47 10.60 51.54
C ALA A 192 -7.42 11.43 52.42
N GLU A 193 -6.93 12.58 52.95
CA GLU A 193 -7.72 13.48 53.79
C GLU A 193 -9.01 13.98 53.10
N SER A 194 -8.96 14.15 51.79
CA SER A 194 -10.10 14.52 50.96
C SER A 194 -10.26 13.52 49.84
N MET A 195 -11.25 12.63 49.97
CA MET A 195 -11.59 11.65 48.92
C MET A 195 -12.59 12.22 47.91
N PRO A 196 -12.39 11.99 46.62
CA PRO A 196 -13.36 12.37 45.58
C PRO A 196 -14.71 11.69 45.81
N THR A 197 -15.79 12.40 45.50
CA THR A 197 -17.17 11.94 45.74
C THR A 197 -17.66 10.93 44.71
N ASP A 198 -17.03 10.86 43.53
CA ASP A 198 -17.36 9.91 42.47
C ASP A 198 -16.11 9.34 41.79
N GLY A 199 -16.28 8.21 41.09
CA GLY A 199 -15.18 7.54 40.40
C GLY A 199 -14.56 8.36 39.28
N LYS A 200 -15.33 9.19 38.59
CA LYS A 200 -14.83 10.02 37.47
C LYS A 200 -13.89 11.14 38.00
N GLN A 201 -14.22 11.72 39.14
CA GLN A 201 -13.34 12.68 39.80
C GLN A 201 -12.05 12.00 40.29
N LEU A 202 -12.16 10.79 40.84
CA LEU A 202 -10.99 9.98 41.22
C LEU A 202 -10.07 9.71 40.04
N ASP A 203 -10.63 9.31 38.89
CA ASP A 203 -9.88 9.06 37.67
C ASP A 203 -9.14 10.31 37.18
N LEU A 204 -9.79 11.47 37.20
CA LEU A 204 -9.14 12.73 36.82
C LEU A 204 -7.96 13.08 37.74
N MET A 205 -8.12 12.89 39.06
CA MET A 205 -7.05 13.14 40.05
C MET A 205 -5.88 12.17 39.86
N LEU A 206 -6.16 10.86 39.68
CA LEU A 206 -5.13 9.85 39.43
C LEU A 206 -4.40 10.07 38.11
N ASN A 207 -5.11 10.45 37.06
CA ASN A 207 -4.50 10.79 35.76
C ASN A 207 -3.59 12.01 35.89
N SER A 208 -4.02 13.07 36.61
CA SER A 208 -3.19 14.26 36.84
C SER A 208 -1.90 13.90 37.59
N LEU A 209 -2.02 13.14 38.69
CA LEU A 209 -0.84 12.71 39.46
C LEU A 209 0.07 11.78 38.67
N THR A 210 -0.49 10.93 37.82
CA THR A 210 0.29 10.05 36.94
C THR A 210 1.08 10.87 35.92
N HIS A 211 0.47 11.91 35.35
CA HIS A 211 1.15 12.81 34.43
C HIS A 211 2.27 13.60 35.15
N GLN A 212 2.03 14.09 36.35
CA GLN A 212 3.04 14.77 37.18
C GLN A 212 4.22 13.84 37.51
N GLU A 213 3.93 12.61 37.96
CA GLU A 213 4.97 11.61 38.25
C GLU A 213 5.83 11.32 37.01
N ALA A 214 5.19 11.13 35.85
CA ALA A 214 5.88 10.85 34.62
C ALA A 214 6.73 12.05 34.15
N ALA A 215 6.21 13.28 34.24
CA ALA A 215 6.93 14.49 33.88
C ALA A 215 8.18 14.71 34.76
N ILE A 216 8.03 14.53 36.08
CA ILE A 216 9.15 14.65 37.02
C ILE A 216 10.16 13.52 36.80
N THR A 217 9.69 12.29 36.55
CA THR A 217 10.57 11.16 36.30
C THR A 217 11.38 11.38 35.01
N ALA A 218 10.76 11.91 33.94
CA ALA A 218 11.43 12.22 32.68
C ALA A 218 12.59 13.23 32.83
N ALA A 219 12.52 14.13 33.80
CA ALA A 219 13.63 15.02 34.10
C ALA A 219 14.89 14.29 34.59
N PHE A 220 14.75 13.08 35.13
CA PHE A 220 15.87 12.22 35.53
C PHE A 220 16.20 11.15 34.52
N THR A 221 15.19 10.50 33.92
CA THR A 221 15.41 9.35 33.04
C THR A 221 15.61 9.73 31.58
N GLY A 222 15.19 10.93 31.20
CA GLY A 222 15.01 11.34 29.81
C GLY A 222 13.62 10.97 29.29
N ALA A 223 13.34 11.38 28.08
CA ALA A 223 12.10 11.09 27.37
C ALA A 223 12.37 10.75 25.90
N THR A 224 11.46 10.00 25.29
CA THR A 224 11.48 9.70 23.87
C THR A 224 10.21 10.19 23.21
N GLU A 225 10.35 10.75 22.02
CA GLU A 225 9.23 11.04 21.15
C GLU A 225 9.37 10.27 19.84
N SER A 226 8.28 9.94 19.21
CA SER A 226 8.30 9.20 17.95
C SER A 226 7.23 9.65 17.00
N ARG A 227 7.51 9.46 15.71
CA ARG A 227 6.53 9.59 14.63
C ARG A 227 6.70 8.47 13.63
N THR A 228 5.69 8.23 12.82
CA THR A 228 5.79 7.33 11.67
C THR A 228 5.72 8.11 10.37
N VAL A 229 6.56 7.73 9.44
CA VAL A 229 6.61 8.30 8.09
C VAL A 229 6.48 7.17 7.10
N THR A 230 5.61 7.31 6.11
CA THR A 230 5.41 6.30 5.07
C THR A 230 5.91 6.84 3.73
N ARG A 231 6.68 6.03 3.01
CA ARG A 231 7.08 6.29 1.62
C ARG A 231 6.57 5.19 0.73
N THR A 232 6.13 5.58 -0.45
CA THR A 232 5.61 4.67 -1.47
C THR A 232 6.65 4.49 -2.56
N TYR A 233 6.94 3.23 -2.87
CA TYR A 233 7.81 2.83 -3.97
C TYR A 233 7.04 1.91 -4.90
N THR A 234 7.20 2.10 -6.21
CA THR A 234 6.65 1.23 -7.23
C THR A 234 7.75 0.43 -7.89
N PHE A 235 7.46 -0.81 -8.21
CA PHE A 235 8.42 -1.71 -8.82
C PHE A 235 7.73 -2.66 -9.80
N THR A 236 8.21 -2.71 -11.04
CA THR A 236 7.75 -3.63 -12.07
C THR A 236 8.82 -4.70 -12.27
N PRO A 237 8.53 -5.99 -11.94
CA PRO A 237 9.48 -7.08 -12.13
C PRO A 237 9.69 -7.36 -13.63
N GLU A 238 10.88 -7.10 -14.17
CA GLU A 238 11.17 -7.33 -15.61
C GLU A 238 11.98 -8.60 -15.85
N LYS A 239 12.85 -8.97 -14.90
CA LYS A 239 13.78 -10.11 -15.04
C LYS A 239 14.25 -10.59 -13.66
N ASP A 240 14.86 -11.79 -13.64
CA ASP A 240 15.63 -12.26 -12.49
C ASP A 240 16.70 -11.25 -12.12
N GLY A 241 16.82 -10.97 -10.83
CA GLY A 241 17.90 -10.11 -10.35
C GLY A 241 17.61 -9.45 -9.02
N LYS A 242 18.64 -8.78 -8.53
CA LYS A 242 18.63 -8.03 -7.27
C LYS A 242 19.06 -6.60 -7.56
N GLN A 243 18.29 -5.64 -7.09
CA GLN A 243 18.61 -4.20 -7.22
C GLN A 243 18.24 -3.44 -5.96
N VAL A 244 18.79 -2.25 -5.79
CA VAL A 244 18.44 -1.36 -4.70
C VAL A 244 17.13 -0.65 -5.07
N LEU A 245 16.15 -0.72 -4.18
CA LEU A 245 14.87 0.00 -4.34
C LEU A 245 14.96 1.40 -3.73
N PHE A 246 15.51 1.49 -2.54
CA PHE A 246 15.82 2.73 -1.81
C PHE A 246 16.89 2.41 -0.75
N ARG A 247 17.30 3.41 0.02
CA ARG A 247 18.21 3.20 1.16
C ARG A 247 17.60 3.76 2.43
N MET A 248 18.04 3.23 3.57
CA MET A 248 17.61 3.61 4.90
C MET A 248 18.79 4.06 5.73
N SER A 249 18.76 5.30 6.18
CA SER A 249 19.76 5.88 7.08
C SER A 249 19.21 5.92 8.50
N ASP A 250 20.04 5.59 9.49
CA ASP A 250 19.65 5.67 10.90
C ASP A 250 19.35 7.12 11.33
N PHE A 251 19.94 8.11 10.64
CA PHE A 251 19.77 9.54 10.97
C PHE A 251 18.82 10.27 10.02
N ALA A 252 18.88 10.01 8.72
CA ALA A 252 18.10 10.72 7.72
C ALA A 252 16.79 10.01 7.34
N GLY A 253 16.60 8.75 7.79
CA GLY A 253 15.47 7.93 7.40
C GLY A 253 15.56 7.44 5.96
N PHE A 254 14.50 7.67 5.19
CA PHE A 254 14.47 7.28 3.79
C PHE A 254 15.37 8.19 2.94
N VAL A 255 16.31 7.57 2.22
CA VAL A 255 17.18 8.25 1.25
C VAL A 255 17.11 7.54 -0.10
N ASP A 256 17.51 8.22 -1.16
CA ASP A 256 17.44 7.72 -2.52
C ASP A 256 18.38 6.52 -2.74
N ALA A 257 18.11 5.73 -3.78
CA ALA A 257 18.86 4.50 -4.07
C ALA A 257 20.36 4.74 -4.35
N ASP A 258 20.72 5.93 -4.82
CA ASP A 258 22.08 6.38 -5.12
C ASP A 258 22.75 7.15 -3.97
N ASP A 259 22.03 7.41 -2.87
CA ASP A 259 22.58 8.07 -1.67
C ASP A 259 23.23 7.02 -0.73
N TYR A 260 24.55 6.94 -0.77
CA TYR A 260 25.33 5.98 0.02
C TYR A 260 25.39 6.28 1.53
N SER A 261 24.70 7.31 2.03
CA SER A 261 24.59 7.59 3.47
C SER A 261 23.67 6.58 4.21
N GLY A 262 22.87 5.80 3.45
CA GLY A 262 21.96 4.79 3.99
C GLY A 262 22.31 3.37 3.60
N GLU A 263 21.86 2.39 4.41
CA GLU A 263 21.94 0.97 4.11
C GLU A 263 20.96 0.61 2.97
N PRO A 264 21.37 -0.16 1.95
CA PRO A 264 20.52 -0.48 0.82
C PRO A 264 19.39 -1.45 1.18
N VAL A 265 18.17 -1.06 0.83
CA VAL A 265 17.02 -1.94 0.81
C VAL A 265 16.92 -2.56 -0.58
N TYR A 266 17.14 -3.86 -0.63
CA TYR A 266 17.16 -4.60 -1.88
C TYR A 266 15.81 -5.20 -2.20
N ILE A 267 15.44 -5.11 -3.49
CA ILE A 267 14.41 -5.95 -4.07
C ILE A 267 15.06 -7.04 -4.90
N ASN A 268 14.69 -8.29 -4.65
CA ASN A 268 15.17 -9.46 -5.35
C ASN A 268 14.01 -10.18 -6.02
N VAL A 269 14.12 -10.38 -7.32
CA VAL A 269 13.15 -11.12 -8.15
C VAL A 269 13.78 -12.45 -8.52
N LYS A 270 13.07 -13.55 -8.26
CA LYS A 270 13.41 -14.88 -8.75
C LYS A 270 12.23 -15.43 -9.52
N VAL A 271 12.36 -15.52 -10.83
CA VAL A 271 11.33 -16.13 -11.70
C VAL A 271 11.21 -17.61 -11.31
N THR A 272 10.00 -18.02 -10.94
CA THR A 272 9.70 -19.38 -10.48
C THR A 272 8.93 -20.19 -11.55
N ARG A 273 8.20 -19.48 -12.41
CA ARG A 273 7.47 -20.05 -13.53
C ARG A 273 7.48 -19.06 -14.69
N GLN A 274 8.05 -19.47 -15.80
CA GLN A 274 7.89 -18.79 -17.07
C GLN A 274 6.86 -19.56 -17.86
N GLU A 275 5.78 -18.89 -18.29
CA GLU A 275 4.70 -19.54 -19.01
C GLU A 275 5.07 -19.70 -20.49
N SER A 276 4.48 -20.69 -21.13
CA SER A 276 4.64 -20.97 -22.56
C SER A 276 3.28 -21.09 -23.23
N LEU A 277 3.25 -20.94 -24.56
CA LEU A 277 2.03 -21.07 -25.32
C LEU A 277 1.42 -22.47 -25.12
N PRO A 278 0.09 -22.58 -24.98
CA PRO A 278 -0.59 -23.86 -24.83
C PRO A 278 -0.31 -24.78 -25.99
N THR A 279 -0.17 -26.08 -25.73
CA THR A 279 0.00 -27.10 -26.72
C THR A 279 -1.29 -27.93 -26.92
N ASP A 280 -1.48 -28.52 -28.09
CA ASP A 280 -2.56 -29.44 -28.34
C ASP A 280 -2.22 -30.87 -27.84
N GLU A 281 -3.12 -31.85 -28.07
CA GLU A 281 -2.93 -33.25 -27.67
C GLU A 281 -1.73 -33.93 -28.35
N LYS A 282 -1.22 -33.34 -29.43
CA LYS A 282 -0.06 -33.84 -30.17
C LYS A 282 1.24 -33.16 -29.76
N GLY A 283 1.18 -32.21 -28.81
CA GLY A 283 2.31 -31.42 -28.37
C GLY A 283 2.68 -30.25 -29.30
N GLU A 284 1.85 -29.93 -30.29
CA GLU A 284 2.05 -28.78 -31.15
C GLU A 284 1.49 -27.52 -30.50
N VAL A 285 2.17 -26.39 -30.66
CA VAL A 285 1.72 -25.08 -30.13
C VAL A 285 0.37 -24.73 -30.77
N LYS A 286 -0.63 -24.49 -29.91
CA LYS A 286 -1.96 -24.07 -30.37
C LYS A 286 -1.86 -22.73 -31.09
N LYS A 287 -2.41 -22.69 -32.31
CA LYS A 287 -2.51 -21.44 -33.06
C LYS A 287 -3.49 -20.49 -32.41
N LEU A 288 -3.12 -19.23 -32.41
CA LEU A 288 -4.01 -18.17 -31.96
C LEU A 288 -5.30 -18.18 -32.79
N PRO A 289 -6.50 -18.21 -32.19
CA PRO A 289 -7.74 -18.13 -32.96
C PRO A 289 -7.79 -16.85 -33.78
N LYS A 290 -8.37 -16.94 -34.99
CA LYS A 290 -8.58 -15.76 -35.81
C LYS A 290 -9.47 -14.76 -35.08
N ASP A 291 -9.12 -13.49 -35.11
CA ASP A 291 -9.84 -12.39 -34.49
C ASP A 291 -10.04 -12.59 -32.97
N ALA A 292 -9.13 -13.32 -32.29
CA ALA A 292 -9.22 -13.65 -30.88
C ALA A 292 -9.20 -12.42 -29.99
N VAL A 293 -9.93 -12.50 -28.88
CA VAL A 293 -9.75 -11.55 -27.76
C VAL A 293 -8.50 -11.97 -26.98
N ILE A 294 -7.50 -11.11 -26.99
CA ILE A 294 -6.19 -11.40 -26.39
C ILE A 294 -6.25 -11.20 -24.88
N TYR A 295 -5.62 -12.10 -24.14
CA TYR A 295 -5.44 -12.06 -22.69
C TYR A 295 -4.08 -12.62 -22.29
N ASN A 296 -3.64 -12.36 -21.06
CA ASN A 296 -2.36 -12.86 -20.56
C ASN A 296 -2.49 -14.24 -19.91
N LEU A 297 -1.51 -15.10 -20.16
CA LEU A 297 -1.20 -16.29 -19.37
C LEU A 297 0.03 -15.94 -18.52
N PRO A 298 -0.13 -15.54 -17.25
CA PRO A 298 0.98 -15.00 -16.48
C PRO A 298 1.96 -16.07 -16.03
N GLY A 299 3.23 -15.72 -15.97
CA GLY A 299 4.22 -16.48 -15.24
C GLY A 299 4.19 -16.14 -13.75
N ALA A 300 5.19 -16.56 -12.99
CA ALA A 300 5.29 -16.27 -11.57
C ALA A 300 6.73 -16.00 -11.15
N ALA A 301 6.89 -15.10 -10.17
CA ALA A 301 8.17 -14.82 -9.54
C ALA A 301 8.02 -14.76 -8.02
N LYS A 302 9.05 -15.16 -7.32
CA LYS A 302 9.21 -14.87 -5.90
C LYS A 302 9.91 -13.53 -5.77
N VAL A 303 9.23 -12.55 -5.17
CA VAL A 303 9.76 -11.22 -4.92
C VAL A 303 10.04 -11.06 -3.43
N THR A 304 11.22 -10.56 -3.09
CA THR A 304 11.68 -10.40 -1.71
C THR A 304 12.26 -9.00 -1.52
N LEU A 305 11.79 -8.29 -0.51
CA LEU A 305 12.37 -7.02 -0.04
C LEU A 305 13.19 -7.28 1.21
N SER A 306 14.44 -6.81 1.26
CA SER A 306 15.34 -7.06 2.38
C SER A 306 16.23 -5.85 2.69
N LEU A 307 16.53 -5.66 3.98
CA LEU A 307 17.52 -4.71 4.50
C LEU A 307 18.62 -5.53 5.18
N GLY A 308 19.84 -5.47 4.67
CA GLY A 308 20.91 -6.35 5.12
C GLY A 308 20.53 -7.83 5.03
N SER A 309 20.56 -8.51 6.17
CA SER A 309 20.14 -9.92 6.32
C SER A 309 18.64 -10.08 6.67
N GLN A 310 17.96 -9.00 7.01
CA GLN A 310 16.56 -9.03 7.41
C GLN A 310 15.66 -9.03 6.18
N THR A 311 14.75 -10.01 6.12
CA THR A 311 13.65 -10.00 5.15
C THR A 311 12.52 -9.12 5.67
N LEU A 312 12.21 -8.04 4.95
CA LEU A 312 11.12 -7.13 5.28
C LEU A 312 9.78 -7.64 4.74
N TRP A 313 9.82 -8.21 3.54
CA TRP A 313 8.64 -8.77 2.88
C TRP A 313 9.05 -9.81 1.83
N THR A 314 8.21 -10.84 1.63
CA THR A 314 8.39 -11.83 0.56
C THR A 314 7.06 -12.42 0.14
N GLN A 315 6.83 -12.54 -1.16
CA GLN A 315 5.63 -13.15 -1.72
C GLN A 315 5.90 -13.76 -3.10
N SER A 316 5.14 -14.81 -3.44
CA SER A 316 5.03 -15.31 -4.82
C SER A 316 3.98 -14.47 -5.54
N VAL A 317 4.36 -13.85 -6.65
CA VAL A 317 3.53 -12.92 -7.44
C VAL A 317 3.37 -13.48 -8.84
N GLU A 318 2.15 -13.53 -9.32
CA GLU A 318 1.88 -13.75 -10.73
C GLU A 318 2.16 -12.47 -11.50
N CYS A 319 2.93 -12.61 -12.59
CA CYS A 319 3.39 -11.47 -13.37
C CYS A 319 3.10 -11.72 -14.85
N SER A 320 2.39 -10.79 -15.48
CA SER A 320 2.08 -10.84 -16.92
C SER A 320 3.35 -10.89 -17.79
N GLN A 321 4.38 -10.14 -17.39
CA GLN A 321 5.65 -10.01 -18.10
C GLN A 321 6.52 -11.29 -18.10
N PHE A 322 6.24 -12.27 -17.25
CA PHE A 322 6.87 -13.60 -17.29
C PHE A 322 5.99 -14.64 -17.97
N GLY A 323 4.92 -14.18 -18.60
CA GLY A 323 3.94 -14.99 -19.28
C GLY A 323 4.01 -14.88 -20.79
N VAL A 324 2.94 -15.35 -21.39
CA VAL A 324 2.66 -15.25 -22.82
C VAL A 324 1.24 -14.80 -23.03
N GLN A 325 0.94 -14.33 -24.24
CA GLN A 325 -0.42 -13.94 -24.62
C GLN A 325 -1.09 -15.07 -25.35
N PHE A 326 -2.38 -15.24 -25.10
CA PHE A 326 -3.22 -16.16 -25.81
C PHE A 326 -4.58 -15.53 -26.13
N GLY A 327 -5.44 -16.21 -26.87
CA GLY A 327 -6.68 -15.62 -27.34
C GLY A 327 -7.91 -16.47 -27.06
N LEU A 328 -8.99 -15.82 -26.72
CA LEU A 328 -10.33 -16.42 -26.63
C LEU A 328 -11.03 -16.34 -27.99
N GLN A 329 -11.74 -17.41 -28.35
CA GLN A 329 -12.52 -17.39 -29.55
C GLN A 329 -13.69 -16.42 -29.47
N PRO A 330 -13.88 -15.51 -30.41
CA PRO A 330 -15.00 -14.57 -30.42
C PRO A 330 -16.38 -15.21 -30.40
N SER A 331 -16.48 -16.43 -30.94
CA SER A 331 -17.72 -17.21 -30.97
C SER A 331 -18.29 -17.50 -29.56
N LEU A 332 -17.44 -17.56 -28.54
CA LEU A 332 -17.86 -17.73 -27.15
C LEU A 332 -18.78 -16.60 -26.67
N PHE A 333 -18.61 -15.40 -27.20
CA PHE A 333 -19.32 -14.20 -26.79
C PHE A 333 -20.46 -13.79 -27.70
N SER A 334 -20.55 -14.40 -28.89
CA SER A 334 -21.46 -14.01 -29.97
C SER A 334 -22.62 -14.98 -30.18
N ASP A 335 -22.65 -16.11 -29.50
CA ASP A 335 -23.75 -17.06 -29.62
C ASP A 335 -25.04 -16.49 -28.97
N LYS A 336 -26.12 -16.47 -29.76
CA LYS A 336 -27.42 -15.96 -29.29
C LYS A 336 -28.12 -16.92 -28.32
N LYS A 337 -27.75 -18.20 -28.32
CA LYS A 337 -28.39 -19.23 -27.48
C LYS A 337 -27.59 -19.63 -26.27
N ALA A 338 -26.28 -19.48 -26.32
CA ALA A 338 -25.35 -19.86 -25.25
C ALA A 338 -24.21 -18.82 -25.17
N ARG A 339 -24.61 -17.59 -24.87
CA ARG A 339 -23.66 -16.49 -24.74
C ARG A 339 -22.85 -16.63 -23.45
N SER A 340 -21.53 -16.60 -23.58
CA SER A 340 -20.64 -16.63 -22.42
C SER A 340 -20.20 -15.23 -21.98
N TYR A 341 -19.85 -15.10 -20.72
CA TYR A 341 -19.09 -13.98 -20.20
C TYR A 341 -17.68 -14.43 -19.82
N ALA A 342 -16.75 -13.48 -19.81
CA ALA A 342 -15.40 -13.68 -19.29
C ALA A 342 -15.04 -12.56 -18.32
N THR A 343 -14.29 -12.90 -17.25
CA THR A 343 -13.69 -11.95 -16.35
C THR A 343 -12.18 -12.14 -16.30
N LEU A 344 -11.45 -11.05 -16.22
CA LEU A 344 -9.99 -11.04 -16.18
C LEU A 344 -9.50 -10.51 -14.86
N ASP A 345 -8.32 -10.96 -14.44
CA ASP A 345 -7.62 -10.41 -13.28
C ASP A 345 -7.03 -9.03 -13.64
N PRO A 346 -7.38 -7.97 -12.90
CA PRO A 346 -6.93 -6.63 -13.25
C PRO A 346 -5.42 -6.41 -13.04
N SER A 347 -4.74 -7.27 -12.27
CA SER A 347 -3.30 -7.14 -12.03
C SER A 347 -2.44 -7.84 -13.08
N THR A 348 -2.96 -8.90 -13.69
CA THR A 348 -2.22 -9.73 -14.65
C THR A 348 -2.83 -9.79 -16.03
N GLY A 349 -4.12 -9.45 -16.18
CA GLY A 349 -4.88 -9.66 -17.41
C GLY A 349 -5.16 -11.13 -17.70
N ALA A 350 -5.00 -12.00 -16.71
CA ALA A 350 -5.30 -13.41 -16.81
C ALA A 350 -6.80 -13.68 -16.81
N LEU A 351 -7.23 -14.70 -17.53
CA LEU A 351 -8.60 -15.16 -17.51
C LEU A 351 -8.91 -15.79 -16.14
N THR A 352 -9.84 -15.21 -15.39
CA THR A 352 -10.26 -15.72 -14.07
C THR A 352 -11.48 -16.62 -14.17
N LYS A 353 -12.41 -16.30 -15.08
CA LYS A 353 -13.64 -17.07 -15.25
C LYS A 353 -14.20 -16.94 -16.65
N ILE A 354 -14.72 -18.06 -17.20
CA ILE A 354 -15.66 -18.11 -18.30
C ILE A 354 -16.88 -18.91 -17.85
N ALA A 355 -18.08 -18.39 -18.09
CA ALA A 355 -19.32 -19.10 -17.85
C ALA A 355 -20.43 -18.56 -18.79
N GLU A 356 -21.52 -19.32 -18.91
CA GLU A 356 -22.68 -18.85 -19.64
C GLU A 356 -23.36 -17.68 -18.92
N VAL A 357 -23.93 -16.78 -19.68
CA VAL A 357 -24.73 -15.68 -19.14
C VAL A 357 -26.09 -16.24 -18.76
N ASP A 358 -26.43 -16.20 -17.49
CA ASP A 358 -27.78 -16.54 -17.02
C ASP A 358 -28.75 -15.48 -17.55
N ASP A 359 -29.50 -15.78 -18.60
CA ASP A 359 -30.63 -14.95 -19.03
C ASP A 359 -31.73 -15.09 -17.95
N LYS A 360 -31.80 -14.13 -17.00
CA LYS A 360 -32.92 -13.97 -16.08
C LYS A 360 -34.01 -13.14 -16.69
#